data_abeb9d0519dfb521916c136bafa87781
#
_entry.id   abeb9d0519dfb521916c136bafa87781
#
_cell.length_a   1.000
_cell.length_b   1.000
_cell.length_c   1.000
_cell.angle_alpha   90.00
_cell.angle_beta   90.00
_cell.angle_gamma   90.00
#
_symmetry.space_group_name_H-M   'P 1'
#
loop_
_entity.id
_entity.type
_entity.pdbx_description
1 polymer ?
#
loop_
_entity_poly.entity_id
_entity_poly.type
_entity_poly.pdbx_seq_one_letter_code
_entity_poly.pdbx_strand_id
1 'polypeptide(L)'
;GTGSNYMNGILGHDDIIEMVPQLIIEHSLMRNLFVQQYPFLFVDESQDTTENVVNALKAVDDEQGERFCLGFFGDPMQRIYMTGIGEIPASSDWARINKPENFRCPTTVLNVANAIRKKGDDLVQTRGRMTGPADALVSMQGSAHIFILPISEQRDLKIAQVRSWAAWKNDDPDWETDEDNKPVKLLVIVHRMAANRLGFGDLYAALNDKAPDKFKNGFLDGTAWPVRPFSQFILPLVSASKAGRNFEVMQILRNQSQLLAHENLSKEKSVAEQLNK
;
A
#
# COMPACT_ATOMS: atom_id res chain seq x y z
N GLY A 1 -3.07 13.91 -2.25
CA GLY A 1 -4.06 14.63 -1.46
C GLY A 1 -3.60 16.05 -1.22
N THR A 2 -4.48 16.98 -1.41
CA THR A 2 -4.29 18.35 -0.94
C THR A 2 -4.38 18.29 0.58
N GLY A 3 -3.38 18.80 1.30
CA GLY A 3 -3.47 18.97 2.76
C GLY A 3 -4.71 19.76 3.15
N SER A 4 -5.08 19.69 4.42
CA SER A 4 -6.24 20.41 4.97
C SER A 4 -6.13 21.90 4.72
N ASN A 5 -7.23 22.51 4.30
CA ASN A 5 -7.37 23.96 4.20
C ASN A 5 -8.75 24.36 4.79
N TYR A 6 -8.79 24.51 6.09
CA TYR A 6 -10.03 24.79 6.82
C TYR A 6 -10.69 26.10 6.43
N MET A 7 -9.91 27.11 6.04
CA MET A 7 -10.45 28.40 5.57
C MET A 7 -11.27 28.25 4.29
N ASN A 8 -10.95 27.27 3.47
CA ASN A 8 -11.67 26.96 2.23
C ASN A 8 -12.60 25.73 2.38
N GLY A 9 -12.81 25.23 3.59
CA GLY A 9 -13.65 24.06 3.84
C GLY A 9 -13.08 22.75 3.29
N ILE A 10 -11.77 22.65 3.06
CA ILE A 10 -11.10 21.47 2.55
C ILE A 10 -10.53 20.66 3.71
N LEU A 11 -11.00 19.42 3.86
CA LEU A 11 -10.50 18.45 4.82
C LEU A 11 -9.49 17.53 4.14
N GLY A 12 -8.40 17.23 4.83
CA GLY A 12 -7.43 16.21 4.44
C GLY A 12 -7.92 14.81 4.79
N HIS A 13 -7.23 13.80 4.33
CA HIS A 13 -7.53 12.40 4.63
C HIS A 13 -7.49 12.11 6.14
N ASP A 14 -6.45 12.59 6.80
CA ASP A 14 -6.26 12.41 8.25
C ASP A 14 -7.41 13.05 9.06
N ASP A 15 -7.86 14.24 8.63
CA ASP A 15 -8.99 14.93 9.29
C ASP A 15 -10.28 14.10 9.19
N ILE A 16 -10.51 13.46 8.04
CA ILE A 16 -11.70 12.64 7.83
C ILE A 16 -11.65 11.39 8.70
N ILE A 17 -10.49 10.72 8.77
CA ILE A 17 -10.30 9.52 9.59
C ILE A 17 -10.46 9.83 11.09
N GLU A 18 -10.13 11.03 11.54
CA GLU A 18 -10.29 11.44 12.92
C GLU A 18 -11.73 11.92 13.22
N MET A 19 -12.29 12.76 12.37
CA MET A 19 -13.54 13.45 12.61
C MET A 19 -14.78 12.57 12.39
N VAL A 20 -14.78 11.72 11.34
CA VAL A 20 -15.96 10.89 11.02
C VAL A 20 -16.26 9.87 12.11
N PRO A 21 -15.31 9.12 12.67
CA PRO A 21 -15.55 8.25 13.81
C PRO A 21 -16.14 8.98 15.02
N GLN A 22 -15.62 10.16 15.34
CA GLN A 22 -16.12 10.97 16.43
C GLN A 22 -17.59 11.39 16.21
N LEU A 23 -17.92 11.88 15.01
CA LEU A 23 -19.31 12.22 14.67
C LEU A 23 -20.26 11.02 14.77
N ILE A 24 -19.83 9.83 14.37
CA ILE A 24 -20.61 8.61 14.51
C ILE A 24 -20.84 8.26 15.98
N ILE A 25 -19.80 8.38 16.83
CA ILE A 25 -19.90 8.08 18.27
C ILE A 25 -20.81 9.08 18.98
N GLU A 26 -20.68 10.38 18.68
CA GLU A 26 -21.39 11.44 19.41
C GLU A 26 -22.85 11.60 18.97
N HIS A 27 -23.22 11.22 17.75
CA HIS A 27 -24.53 11.53 17.17
C HIS A 27 -25.32 10.30 16.73
N SER A 28 -26.39 9.98 17.45
CA SER A 28 -27.30 8.88 17.09
C SER A 28 -27.94 9.06 15.70
N LEU A 29 -28.23 10.31 15.31
CA LEU A 29 -28.74 10.60 13.97
C LEU A 29 -27.76 10.14 12.88
N MET A 30 -26.46 10.36 13.07
CA MET A 30 -25.42 9.88 12.13
C MET A 30 -25.41 8.37 12.03
N ARG A 31 -25.51 7.65 13.13
CA ARG A 31 -25.61 6.17 13.14
C ARG A 31 -26.85 5.68 12.39
N ASN A 32 -28.00 6.32 12.61
CA ASN A 32 -29.23 5.99 11.89
C ASN A 32 -29.10 6.22 10.38
N LEU A 33 -28.59 7.36 9.95
CA LEU A 33 -28.36 7.68 8.54
C LEU A 33 -27.35 6.72 7.90
N PHE A 34 -26.30 6.38 8.63
CA PHE A 34 -25.28 5.44 8.19
C PHE A 34 -25.90 4.06 7.89
N VAL A 35 -26.70 3.52 8.79
CA VAL A 35 -27.35 2.21 8.61
C VAL A 35 -28.43 2.24 7.53
N GLN A 36 -29.16 3.34 7.38
CA GLN A 36 -30.10 3.49 6.27
C GLN A 36 -29.41 3.41 4.89
N GLN A 37 -28.20 3.97 4.80
CA GLN A 37 -27.42 3.96 3.57
C GLN A 37 -26.65 2.65 3.37
N TYR A 38 -26.11 2.08 4.47
CA TYR A 38 -25.24 0.91 4.47
C TYR A 38 -25.67 -0.11 5.52
N PRO A 39 -26.75 -0.87 5.28
CA PRO A 39 -27.23 -1.88 6.24
C PRO A 39 -26.30 -3.08 6.40
N PHE A 40 -25.39 -3.28 5.46
CA PHE A 40 -24.32 -4.28 5.51
C PHE A 40 -22.99 -3.58 5.32
N LEU A 41 -22.06 -3.77 6.25
CA LEU A 41 -20.70 -3.25 6.16
C LEU A 41 -19.68 -4.35 6.44
N PHE A 42 -18.75 -4.52 5.50
CA PHE A 42 -17.65 -5.47 5.63
C PHE A 42 -16.34 -4.73 5.50
N VAL A 43 -15.50 -4.85 6.53
CA VAL A 43 -14.17 -4.20 6.60
C VAL A 43 -13.12 -5.26 6.33
N ASP A 44 -12.45 -5.14 5.20
CA ASP A 44 -11.31 -6.00 4.85
C ASP A 44 -10.00 -5.43 5.40
N GLU A 45 -8.98 -6.29 5.58
CA GLU A 45 -7.69 -5.95 6.21
C GLU A 45 -7.88 -5.20 7.54
N SER A 46 -8.85 -5.63 8.32
CA SER A 46 -9.31 -4.92 9.50
C SER A 46 -8.25 -4.75 10.58
N GLN A 47 -7.17 -5.54 10.60
CA GLN A 47 -6.04 -5.39 11.51
C GLN A 47 -5.27 -4.06 11.30
N ASP A 48 -5.37 -3.46 10.11
CA ASP A 48 -4.74 -2.17 9.78
C ASP A 48 -5.70 -0.97 9.96
N THR A 49 -6.96 -1.24 10.28
CA THR A 49 -7.94 -0.18 10.59
C THR A 49 -7.64 0.46 11.95
N THR A 50 -7.79 1.78 12.05
CA THR A 50 -7.53 2.49 13.30
C THR A 50 -8.58 2.18 14.37
N GLU A 51 -8.17 2.19 15.63
CA GLU A 51 -9.03 1.89 16.78
C GLU A 51 -10.28 2.78 16.82
N ASN A 52 -10.14 4.07 16.51
CA ASN A 52 -11.27 5.02 16.50
C ASN A 52 -12.35 4.61 15.48
N VAL A 53 -11.96 4.17 14.30
CA VAL A 53 -12.89 3.69 13.27
C VAL A 53 -13.60 2.42 13.73
N VAL A 54 -12.85 1.46 14.28
CA VAL A 54 -13.44 0.21 14.81
C VAL A 54 -14.43 0.50 15.91
N ASN A 55 -14.09 1.37 16.87
CA ASN A 55 -14.97 1.76 17.98
C ASN A 55 -16.24 2.47 17.47
N ALA A 56 -16.13 3.33 16.47
CA ALA A 56 -17.29 3.97 15.86
C ALA A 56 -18.24 2.96 15.19
N LEU A 57 -17.69 2.00 14.44
CA LEU A 57 -18.49 0.96 13.79
C LEU A 57 -19.18 0.03 14.81
N LYS A 58 -18.47 -0.30 15.90
CA LYS A 58 -19.06 -1.07 17.01
C LYS A 58 -20.20 -0.30 17.69
N ALA A 59 -20.05 1.01 17.90
CA ALA A 59 -21.12 1.84 18.45
C ALA A 59 -22.36 1.88 17.55
N VAL A 60 -22.19 1.79 16.23
CA VAL A 60 -23.31 1.62 15.28
C VAL A 60 -23.99 0.26 15.49
N ASP A 61 -23.20 -0.82 15.57
CA ASP A 61 -23.68 -2.20 15.75
C ASP A 61 -24.46 -2.35 17.08
N ASP A 62 -23.89 -1.85 18.18
CA ASP A 62 -24.48 -1.87 19.51
C ASP A 62 -25.85 -1.15 19.57
N GLU A 63 -26.02 -0.03 18.85
CA GLU A 63 -27.26 0.75 18.86
C GLU A 63 -28.30 0.20 17.88
N GLN A 64 -27.87 -0.25 16.70
CA GLN A 64 -28.78 -0.59 15.61
C GLN A 64 -29.21 -2.08 15.59
N GLY A 65 -28.44 -2.96 16.23
CA GLY A 65 -28.76 -4.39 16.39
C GLY A 65 -29.05 -5.06 15.03
N GLU A 66 -30.18 -5.74 14.96
CA GLU A 66 -30.60 -6.50 13.77
C GLU A 66 -30.74 -5.67 12.47
N ARG A 67 -30.72 -4.34 12.57
CA ARG A 67 -30.81 -3.45 11.40
C ARG A 67 -29.47 -3.24 10.69
N PHE A 68 -28.38 -3.67 11.30
CA PHE A 68 -27.03 -3.49 10.81
C PHE A 68 -26.24 -4.81 10.86
N CYS A 69 -25.58 -5.15 9.79
CA CYS A 69 -24.69 -6.31 9.73
C CYS A 69 -23.25 -5.83 9.55
N LEU A 70 -22.45 -6.01 10.58
CA LEU A 70 -21.03 -5.62 10.59
C LEU A 70 -20.15 -6.88 10.54
N GLY A 71 -19.19 -6.90 9.63
CA GLY A 71 -18.20 -7.96 9.52
C GLY A 71 -16.78 -7.41 9.38
N PHE A 72 -15.85 -7.93 10.18
CA PHE A 72 -14.42 -7.63 10.07
C PHE A 72 -13.69 -8.85 9.52
N PHE A 73 -12.91 -8.62 8.47
CA PHE A 73 -12.08 -9.62 7.81
C PHE A 73 -10.62 -9.19 7.92
N GLY A 74 -9.77 -10.05 8.45
CA GLY A 74 -8.37 -9.71 8.62
C GLY A 74 -7.57 -10.80 9.33
N ASP A 75 -6.29 -10.60 9.37
CA ASP A 75 -5.33 -11.46 10.06
C ASP A 75 -4.44 -10.59 10.96
N PRO A 76 -4.58 -10.64 12.29
CA PRO A 76 -3.80 -9.82 13.22
C PRO A 76 -2.28 -9.98 13.04
N MET A 77 -1.81 -11.14 12.58
CA MET A 77 -0.39 -11.39 12.31
C MET A 77 0.12 -10.72 11.03
N GLN A 78 -0.78 -10.18 10.19
CA GLN A 78 -0.43 -9.44 8.98
C GLN A 78 -0.49 -7.92 9.15
N ARG A 79 -0.65 -7.42 10.39
CA ARG A 79 -0.64 -5.98 10.67
C ARG A 79 0.70 -5.36 10.24
N ILE A 80 0.64 -4.38 9.34
CA ILE A 80 1.80 -3.63 8.85
C ILE A 80 1.83 -2.18 9.34
N TYR A 81 0.69 -1.60 9.68
CA TYR A 81 0.60 -0.25 10.23
C TYR A 81 0.52 -0.28 11.76
N MET A 82 1.43 0.44 12.41
CA MET A 82 1.48 0.52 13.88
C MET A 82 0.25 1.20 14.49
N THR A 83 -0.46 2.02 13.70
CA THR A 83 -1.72 2.67 14.07
C THR A 83 -2.94 1.77 13.92
N GLY A 84 -2.81 0.63 13.24
CA GLY A 84 -3.86 -0.37 13.11
C GLY A 84 -4.18 -1.04 14.46
N ILE A 85 -5.44 -1.42 14.65
CA ILE A 85 -5.90 -2.05 15.90
C ILE A 85 -5.29 -3.44 16.14
N GLY A 86 -4.91 -4.14 15.07
CA GLY A 86 -4.45 -5.52 15.15
C GLY A 86 -5.60 -6.49 15.36
N GLU A 87 -5.69 -7.12 16.52
CA GLU A 87 -6.81 -8.00 16.87
C GLU A 87 -8.02 -7.16 17.28
N ILE A 88 -9.17 -7.44 16.67
CA ILE A 88 -10.43 -6.78 17.01
C ILE A 88 -11.06 -7.47 18.22
N PRO A 89 -11.27 -6.74 19.35
CA PRO A 89 -11.96 -7.30 20.50
C PRO A 89 -13.40 -7.65 20.14
N ALA A 90 -13.74 -8.94 20.12
CA ALA A 90 -15.10 -9.40 19.84
C ALA A 90 -16.01 -9.20 21.06
N SER A 91 -17.24 -8.75 20.82
CA SER A 91 -18.30 -8.76 21.83
C SER A 91 -18.84 -10.20 21.99
N SER A 92 -19.54 -10.48 23.10
CA SER A 92 -20.01 -11.84 23.44
C SER A 92 -21.01 -12.43 22.44
N ASP A 93 -21.68 -11.57 21.69
CA ASP A 93 -22.71 -11.89 20.69
C ASP A 93 -22.14 -12.00 19.25
N TRP A 94 -20.84 -11.72 19.08
CA TRP A 94 -20.19 -11.80 17.77
C TRP A 94 -19.72 -13.22 17.45
N ALA A 95 -20.03 -13.69 16.24
CA ALA A 95 -19.52 -14.95 15.72
C ALA A 95 -18.07 -14.77 15.21
N ARG A 96 -17.14 -15.57 15.76
CA ARG A 96 -15.76 -15.66 15.23
C ARG A 96 -15.66 -16.85 14.29
N ILE A 97 -15.31 -16.58 13.04
CA ILE A 97 -15.17 -17.60 12.00
C ILE A 97 -13.71 -17.67 11.58
N ASN A 98 -13.03 -18.76 11.93
CA ASN A 98 -11.66 -18.99 11.52
C ASN A 98 -11.61 -19.58 10.12
N LYS A 99 -10.72 -19.06 9.28
CA LYS A 99 -10.42 -19.53 7.91
C LYS A 99 -8.97 -19.99 7.84
N PRO A 100 -8.68 -21.22 8.30
CA PRO A 100 -7.31 -21.72 8.39
C PRO A 100 -6.74 -22.15 7.03
N GLU A 101 -7.55 -22.33 6.01
CA GLU A 101 -7.10 -22.86 4.73
C GLU A 101 -6.31 -21.80 3.94
N ASN A 102 -5.07 -22.12 3.60
CA ASN A 102 -4.21 -21.32 2.75
C ASN A 102 -4.10 -21.96 1.37
N PHE A 103 -4.68 -21.31 0.37
CA PHE A 103 -4.70 -21.81 -1.01
C PHE A 103 -3.52 -21.30 -1.86
N ARG A 104 -2.71 -20.39 -1.32
CA ARG A 104 -1.64 -19.70 -2.05
C ARG A 104 -0.27 -20.31 -1.83
N CYS A 105 0.04 -20.71 -0.61
CA CYS A 105 1.40 -21.10 -0.22
C CYS A 105 1.66 -22.58 -0.43
N PRO A 106 2.84 -22.96 -0.97
CA PRO A 106 3.32 -24.33 -0.92
C PRO A 106 3.49 -24.82 0.52
N THR A 107 3.48 -26.14 0.72
CA THR A 107 3.53 -26.78 2.04
C THR A 107 4.75 -26.35 2.86
N THR A 108 5.94 -26.26 2.25
CA THR A 108 7.15 -25.82 2.96
C THR A 108 7.04 -24.38 3.47
N VAL A 109 6.45 -23.45 2.66
CA VAL A 109 6.22 -22.07 3.08
C VAL A 109 5.18 -22.00 4.21
N LEU A 110 4.14 -22.84 4.10
CA LEU A 110 3.12 -22.95 5.15
C LEU A 110 3.71 -23.39 6.49
N ASN A 111 4.62 -24.37 6.47
CA ASN A 111 5.31 -24.84 7.67
C ASN A 111 6.13 -23.72 8.34
N VAL A 112 6.79 -22.86 7.55
CA VAL A 112 7.51 -21.68 8.08
C VAL A 112 6.53 -20.69 8.68
N ALA A 113 5.44 -20.37 7.99
CA ALA A 113 4.40 -19.47 8.50
C ALA A 113 3.81 -19.98 9.82
N ASN A 114 3.46 -21.27 9.91
CA ASN A 114 2.95 -21.90 11.11
C ASN A 114 3.96 -21.89 12.26
N ALA A 115 5.26 -22.09 11.97
CA ALA A 115 6.31 -22.01 13.00
C ALA A 115 6.44 -20.59 13.59
N ILE A 116 6.20 -19.54 12.77
CA ILE A 116 6.17 -18.15 13.23
C ILE A 116 4.91 -17.91 14.06
N ARG A 117 3.73 -18.33 13.56
CA ARG A 117 2.42 -18.15 14.22
C ARG A 117 2.35 -18.84 15.58
N LYS A 118 3.03 -19.96 15.77
CA LYS A 118 3.12 -20.64 17.07
C LYS A 118 3.67 -19.75 18.20
N LYS A 119 4.38 -18.66 17.88
CA LYS A 119 4.87 -17.67 18.85
C LYS A 119 3.93 -16.46 18.98
N GLY A 120 2.86 -16.40 18.23
CA GLY A 120 1.92 -15.29 18.19
C GLY A 120 0.51 -15.70 18.61
N ASP A 121 -0.29 -16.18 17.67
CA ASP A 121 -1.71 -16.48 17.86
C ASP A 121 -2.06 -17.98 17.86
N ASP A 122 -1.08 -18.86 17.72
CA ASP A 122 -1.22 -20.32 17.65
C ASP A 122 -2.17 -20.83 16.53
N LEU A 123 -2.63 -19.96 15.62
CA LEU A 123 -3.48 -20.38 14.51
C LEU A 123 -2.65 -21.19 13.51
N VAL A 124 -3.09 -22.41 13.23
CA VAL A 124 -2.43 -23.29 12.27
C VAL A 124 -3.11 -23.18 10.91
N GLN A 125 -2.37 -22.69 9.93
CA GLN A 125 -2.82 -22.69 8.54
C GLN A 125 -2.73 -24.09 7.95
N THR A 126 -3.76 -24.48 7.21
CA THR A 126 -3.91 -25.81 6.64
C THR A 126 -4.03 -25.80 5.11
N ARG A 127 -4.12 -26.99 4.51
CA ARG A 127 -4.30 -27.29 3.09
C ARG A 127 -3.04 -27.05 2.25
N GLY A 128 -2.60 -25.83 2.06
CA GLY A 128 -1.55 -25.50 1.10
C GLY A 128 -2.03 -25.43 -0.36
N ARG A 129 -1.15 -24.90 -1.23
CA ARG A 129 -1.39 -24.82 -2.66
C ARG A 129 -1.36 -26.22 -3.28
N MET A 130 -2.35 -26.50 -4.12
CA MET A 130 -2.45 -27.72 -4.88
C MET A 130 -2.00 -27.50 -6.33
N THR A 131 -1.44 -28.52 -6.94
CA THR A 131 -1.00 -28.54 -8.34
C THR A 131 -1.39 -29.86 -9.00
N GLY A 132 -1.47 -29.88 -10.33
CA GLY A 132 -1.86 -31.07 -11.10
C GLY A 132 -3.22 -30.89 -11.79
N PRO A 133 -3.64 -31.88 -12.58
CA PRO A 133 -4.96 -31.87 -13.21
C PRO A 133 -6.07 -31.94 -12.16
N ALA A 134 -7.26 -31.48 -12.52
CA ALA A 134 -8.37 -31.30 -11.58
C ALA A 134 -8.81 -32.59 -10.87
N ASP A 135 -8.60 -33.74 -11.51
CA ASP A 135 -8.91 -35.09 -11.02
C ASP A 135 -7.76 -35.76 -10.24
N ALA A 136 -6.56 -35.14 -10.22
CA ALA A 136 -5.37 -35.65 -9.55
C ALA A 136 -4.52 -34.54 -8.92
N LEU A 137 -5.17 -33.69 -8.10
CA LEU A 137 -4.49 -32.62 -7.40
C LEU A 137 -3.57 -33.16 -6.31
N VAL A 138 -2.32 -32.70 -6.29
CA VAL A 138 -1.31 -33.01 -5.27
C VAL A 138 -0.82 -31.73 -4.59
N SER A 139 -0.40 -31.83 -3.31
CA SER A 139 0.16 -30.71 -2.58
C SER A 139 1.48 -30.26 -3.19
N MET A 140 1.57 -28.97 -3.50
CA MET A 140 2.80 -28.33 -3.96
C MET A 140 3.78 -28.19 -2.80
N GLN A 141 4.96 -28.82 -2.89
CA GLN A 141 5.95 -28.77 -1.81
C GLN A 141 6.61 -27.40 -1.67
N GLY A 142 7.11 -26.84 -2.76
CA GLY A 142 7.85 -25.59 -2.76
C GLY A 142 9.15 -25.62 -1.96
N SER A 143 9.77 -24.47 -1.75
CA SER A 143 10.99 -24.33 -0.96
C SER A 143 10.99 -23.05 -0.14
N ALA A 144 11.73 -23.05 0.99
CA ALA A 144 11.99 -21.88 1.81
C ALA A 144 13.44 -21.92 2.28
N HIS A 145 14.16 -20.81 2.13
CA HIS A 145 15.57 -20.69 2.47
C HIS A 145 15.82 -19.42 3.26
N ILE A 146 16.69 -19.50 4.26
CA ILE A 146 17.14 -18.35 5.08
C ILE A 146 18.63 -18.15 4.81
N PHE A 147 19.01 -16.92 4.46
CA PHE A 147 20.39 -16.52 4.26
C PHE A 147 20.77 -15.48 5.32
N ILE A 148 21.84 -15.76 6.05
CA ILE A 148 22.39 -14.81 7.05
C ILE A 148 23.63 -14.19 6.42
N LEU A 149 23.54 -12.90 6.12
CA LEU A 149 24.62 -12.14 5.50
C LEU A 149 25.25 -11.19 6.52
N PRO A 150 26.60 -11.10 6.59
CA PRO A 150 27.25 -10.10 7.40
C PRO A 150 26.99 -8.70 6.86
N ILE A 151 26.87 -7.72 7.77
CA ILE A 151 26.78 -6.31 7.40
C ILE A 151 28.12 -5.90 6.76
N SER A 152 28.09 -5.53 5.49
CA SER A 152 29.27 -5.10 4.75
C SER A 152 28.90 -4.17 3.59
N GLU A 153 29.88 -3.41 3.08
CA GLU A 153 29.71 -2.58 1.88
C GLU A 153 29.38 -3.41 0.62
N GLN A 154 29.69 -4.70 0.61
CA GLN A 154 29.41 -5.63 -0.48
C GLN A 154 28.02 -6.28 -0.38
N ARG A 155 27.11 -5.70 0.39
CA ARG A 155 25.78 -6.28 0.64
C ARG A 155 25.01 -6.59 -0.63
N ASP A 156 25.00 -5.65 -1.59
CA ASP A 156 24.23 -5.81 -2.84
C ASP A 156 24.81 -6.91 -3.71
N LEU A 157 26.14 -7.04 -3.75
CA LEU A 157 26.79 -8.17 -4.43
C LEU A 157 26.38 -9.51 -3.82
N LYS A 158 26.33 -9.59 -2.50
CA LYS A 158 25.90 -10.84 -1.79
C LYS A 158 24.42 -11.15 -2.04
N ILE A 159 23.56 -10.14 -2.07
CA ILE A 159 22.14 -10.32 -2.43
C ILE A 159 22.03 -10.84 -3.88
N ALA A 160 22.81 -10.28 -4.82
CA ALA A 160 22.84 -10.78 -6.18
C ALA A 160 23.28 -12.27 -6.24
N GLN A 161 24.33 -12.65 -5.49
CA GLN A 161 24.76 -14.04 -5.39
C GLN A 161 23.66 -14.97 -4.83
N VAL A 162 22.93 -14.53 -3.79
CA VAL A 162 21.77 -15.27 -3.25
C VAL A 162 20.70 -15.46 -4.32
N ARG A 163 20.42 -14.43 -5.13
CA ARG A 163 19.43 -14.49 -6.20
C ARG A 163 19.87 -15.45 -7.32
N SER A 164 21.12 -15.38 -7.77
CA SER A 164 21.67 -16.33 -8.73
C SER A 164 21.63 -17.77 -8.20
N TRP A 165 21.93 -17.97 -6.92
CA TRP A 165 21.78 -19.28 -6.29
C TRP A 165 20.32 -19.75 -6.29
N ALA A 166 19.36 -18.86 -6.00
CA ALA A 166 17.93 -19.18 -6.00
C ALA A 166 17.44 -19.50 -7.41
N ALA A 167 17.89 -18.78 -8.43
CA ALA A 167 17.62 -19.06 -9.83
C ALA A 167 18.09 -20.47 -10.24
N TRP A 168 19.35 -20.76 -9.92
CA TRP A 168 19.91 -22.10 -10.16
C TRP A 168 19.16 -23.20 -9.40
N LYS A 169 18.84 -22.97 -8.11
CA LYS A 169 18.18 -23.98 -7.26
C LYS A 169 16.75 -24.30 -7.69
N ASN A 170 16.03 -23.34 -8.22
CA ASN A 170 14.64 -23.47 -8.64
C ASN A 170 14.49 -23.71 -10.16
N ASP A 171 15.60 -23.73 -10.90
CA ASP A 171 15.60 -23.75 -12.37
C ASP A 171 14.71 -22.66 -12.97
N ASP A 172 14.81 -21.44 -12.41
CA ASP A 172 13.95 -20.31 -12.74
C ASP A 172 14.76 -19.00 -12.79
N PRO A 173 15.09 -18.50 -14.00
CA PRO A 173 15.89 -17.28 -14.19
C PRO A 173 15.21 -16.00 -13.69
N ASP A 174 13.89 -16.00 -13.45
CA ASP A 174 13.16 -14.85 -12.97
C ASP A 174 13.64 -14.38 -11.58
N TRP A 175 14.34 -15.25 -10.83
CA TRP A 175 14.96 -14.87 -9.57
C TRP A 175 16.11 -13.85 -9.72
N GLU A 176 16.72 -13.72 -10.87
CA GLU A 176 17.83 -12.78 -11.11
C GLU A 176 17.36 -11.38 -11.53
N THR A 177 16.10 -11.22 -11.91
CA THR A 177 15.56 -9.97 -12.45
C THR A 177 14.68 -9.23 -11.46
N ASP A 178 14.69 -7.89 -11.51
CA ASP A 178 13.80 -7.01 -10.72
C ASP A 178 12.70 -6.38 -11.60
N GLU A 179 12.32 -7.02 -12.69
CA GLU A 179 11.31 -6.50 -13.61
C GLU A 179 9.90 -6.61 -12.98
N ASP A 180 9.11 -5.56 -13.12
CA ASP A 180 7.76 -5.46 -12.53
C ASP A 180 6.81 -6.57 -12.99
N ASN A 181 6.99 -7.08 -14.20
CA ASN A 181 6.12 -8.09 -14.81
C ASN A 181 6.53 -9.54 -14.48
N LYS A 182 7.59 -9.73 -13.69
CA LYS A 182 8.05 -11.07 -13.33
C LYS A 182 7.32 -11.61 -12.09
N PRO A 183 7.15 -12.94 -12.00
CA PRO A 183 6.47 -13.57 -10.87
C PRO A 183 7.27 -13.47 -9.56
N VAL A 184 8.59 -13.38 -9.63
CA VAL A 184 9.46 -13.23 -8.45
C VAL A 184 9.44 -11.79 -7.98
N LYS A 185 9.12 -11.57 -6.70
CA LYS A 185 9.05 -10.26 -6.08
C LYS A 185 10.05 -10.12 -4.96
N LEU A 186 10.65 -8.94 -4.86
CA LEU A 186 11.51 -8.55 -3.75
C LEU A 186 10.72 -7.69 -2.77
N LEU A 187 10.67 -8.13 -1.53
CA LEU A 187 10.08 -7.36 -0.43
C LEU A 187 11.17 -6.80 0.47
N VAL A 188 10.99 -5.57 0.92
CA VAL A 188 11.86 -4.89 1.88
C VAL A 188 11.04 -4.42 3.08
N ILE A 189 11.63 -4.50 4.27
CA ILE A 189 10.91 -4.22 5.53
C ILE A 189 10.70 -2.71 5.74
N VAL A 190 11.65 -1.88 5.28
CA VAL A 190 11.63 -0.42 5.52
C VAL A 190 11.90 0.36 4.24
N HIS A 191 11.22 1.49 4.09
CA HIS A 191 11.35 2.37 2.92
C HIS A 191 12.81 2.81 2.66
N ARG A 192 13.62 3.02 3.70
CA ARG A 192 15.04 3.35 3.56
C ARG A 192 15.82 2.26 2.80
N MET A 193 15.52 1.00 3.04
CA MET A 193 16.16 -0.10 2.29
C MET A 193 15.77 -0.07 0.82
N ALA A 194 14.51 0.22 0.53
CA ALA A 194 14.02 0.40 -0.83
C ALA A 194 14.71 1.60 -1.51
N ALA A 195 14.75 2.75 -0.84
CA ALA A 195 15.38 3.97 -1.35
C ALA A 195 16.87 3.78 -1.66
N ASN A 196 17.62 3.13 -0.76
CA ASN A 196 19.03 2.82 -0.98
C ASN A 196 19.22 1.90 -2.21
N ARG A 197 18.38 0.87 -2.35
CA ARG A 197 18.43 -0.06 -3.47
C ARG A 197 18.10 0.60 -4.82
N LEU A 198 17.15 1.52 -4.81
CA LEU A 198 16.73 2.28 -5.99
C LEU A 198 17.65 3.48 -6.30
N GLY A 199 18.71 3.69 -5.50
CA GLY A 199 19.72 4.72 -5.73
C GLY A 199 19.33 6.13 -5.27
N PHE A 200 18.25 6.30 -4.50
CA PHE A 200 17.85 7.61 -3.95
C PHE A 200 17.87 7.66 -2.41
N GLY A 201 18.72 6.85 -1.77
CA GLY A 201 18.86 6.78 -0.32
C GLY A 201 19.17 8.11 0.35
N ASP A 202 20.06 8.92 -0.23
CA ASP A 202 20.41 10.24 0.29
C ASP A 202 19.25 11.22 0.21
N LEU A 203 18.49 11.20 -0.89
CA LEU A 203 17.29 12.00 -1.04
C LEU A 203 16.25 11.59 0.01
N TYR A 204 16.05 10.28 0.19
CA TYR A 204 15.16 9.75 1.22
C TYR A 204 15.58 10.21 2.62
N ALA A 205 16.87 10.09 2.97
CA ALA A 205 17.40 10.54 4.26
C ALA A 205 17.17 12.03 4.49
N ALA A 206 17.45 12.86 3.48
CA ALA A 206 17.27 14.31 3.57
C ALA A 206 15.81 14.72 3.81
N LEU A 207 14.86 14.03 3.19
CA LEU A 207 13.43 14.36 3.27
C LEU A 207 12.68 13.62 4.39
N ASN A 208 13.26 12.58 4.98
CA ASN A 208 12.59 11.75 5.99
C ASN A 208 13.18 11.87 7.40
N ASP A 209 14.51 11.87 7.57
CA ASP A 209 15.12 11.64 8.88
C ASP A 209 14.84 12.72 9.92
N LYS A 210 14.82 13.98 9.50
CA LYS A 210 14.58 15.14 10.37
C LYS A 210 13.28 15.89 10.03
N ALA A 211 12.48 15.33 9.15
CA ALA A 211 11.24 15.98 8.71
C ALA A 211 10.10 15.76 9.72
N PRO A 212 9.17 16.70 9.85
CA PRO A 212 7.92 16.49 10.58
C PRO A 212 7.10 15.34 10.00
N ASP A 213 6.31 14.66 10.83
CA ASP A 213 5.58 13.45 10.40
C ASP A 213 4.59 13.70 9.25
N LYS A 214 3.91 14.85 9.25
CA LYS A 214 3.06 15.26 8.12
C LYS A 214 3.82 15.38 6.80
N PHE A 215 5.08 15.81 6.86
CA PHE A 215 5.92 15.90 5.67
C PHE A 215 6.41 14.53 5.22
N LYS A 216 6.79 13.65 6.17
CA LYS A 216 7.18 12.26 5.89
C LYS A 216 6.07 11.51 5.18
N ASN A 217 4.85 11.59 5.69
CA ASN A 217 3.68 10.96 5.08
C ASN A 217 3.43 11.51 3.68
N GLY A 218 3.42 12.83 3.51
CA GLY A 218 3.29 13.46 2.20
C GLY A 218 4.42 13.10 1.22
N PHE A 219 5.63 12.81 1.71
CA PHE A 219 6.73 12.34 0.87
C PHE A 219 6.49 10.90 0.41
N LEU A 220 6.07 10.02 1.30
CA LEU A 220 5.75 8.62 0.97
C LEU A 220 4.57 8.51 -0.01
N ASP A 221 3.56 9.37 0.16
CA ASP A 221 2.38 9.43 -0.71
C ASP A 221 2.62 10.21 -2.02
N GLY A 222 3.81 10.79 -2.20
CA GLY A 222 4.11 11.65 -3.34
C GLY A 222 3.38 13.00 -3.34
N THR A 223 2.79 13.40 -2.21
CA THR A 223 2.00 14.63 -2.08
C THR A 223 2.78 15.80 -1.49
N ALA A 224 3.98 15.55 -0.89
CA ALA A 224 4.85 16.60 -0.39
C ALA A 224 5.22 17.59 -1.51
N TRP A 225 5.18 18.88 -1.20
CA TRP A 225 5.43 19.95 -2.17
C TRP A 225 6.73 19.83 -2.98
N PRO A 226 7.87 19.32 -2.43
CA PRO A 226 9.09 19.16 -3.22
C PRO A 226 9.00 18.02 -4.24
N VAL A 227 8.11 17.04 -4.03
CA VAL A 227 7.95 15.87 -4.91
C VAL A 227 6.93 16.14 -6.01
N ARG A 228 5.97 17.03 -5.77
CA ARG A 228 4.89 17.35 -6.73
C ARG A 228 5.36 17.69 -8.15
N PRO A 229 6.38 18.55 -8.36
CA PRO A 229 6.84 18.85 -9.70
C PRO A 229 7.29 17.58 -10.46
N PHE A 230 7.87 16.63 -9.75
CA PHE A 230 8.32 15.36 -10.33
C PHE A 230 7.16 14.42 -10.62
N SER A 231 6.27 14.21 -9.65
CA SER A 231 5.16 13.24 -9.76
C SER A 231 4.02 13.74 -10.65
N GLN A 232 3.71 15.05 -10.61
CA GLN A 232 2.55 15.62 -11.28
C GLN A 232 2.87 16.28 -12.64
N PHE A 233 4.15 16.57 -12.91
CA PHE A 233 4.55 17.21 -14.15
C PHE A 233 5.63 16.42 -14.91
N ILE A 234 6.80 16.22 -14.32
CA ILE A 234 7.95 15.63 -15.03
C ILE A 234 7.68 14.17 -15.42
N LEU A 235 7.21 13.35 -14.49
CA LEU A 235 6.96 11.94 -14.76
C LEU A 235 5.88 11.71 -15.81
N PRO A 236 4.68 12.35 -15.74
CA PRO A 236 3.68 12.27 -16.80
C PRO A 236 4.20 12.75 -18.15
N LEU A 237 4.96 13.85 -18.18
CA LEU A 237 5.56 14.41 -19.40
C LEU A 237 6.53 13.41 -20.07
N VAL A 238 7.45 12.85 -19.28
CA VAL A 238 8.44 11.86 -19.78
C VAL A 238 7.73 10.59 -20.24
N SER A 239 6.72 10.13 -19.50
CA SER A 239 5.94 8.93 -19.85
C SER A 239 5.16 9.13 -21.15
N ALA A 240 4.50 10.27 -21.32
CA ALA A 240 3.79 10.63 -22.55
C ALA A 240 4.76 10.75 -23.75
N SER A 241 5.92 11.39 -23.55
CA SER A 241 6.96 11.53 -24.57
C SER A 241 7.53 10.18 -25.02
N LYS A 242 7.89 9.31 -24.06
CA LYS A 242 8.38 7.95 -24.38
C LYS A 242 7.36 7.09 -25.11
N ALA A 243 6.06 7.29 -24.82
CA ALA A 243 4.97 6.59 -25.48
C ALA A 243 4.56 7.22 -26.82
N GLY A 244 5.20 8.29 -27.29
CA GLY A 244 4.88 8.99 -28.53
C GLY A 244 3.54 9.74 -28.51
N ARG A 245 2.95 9.99 -27.33
CA ARG A 245 1.66 10.66 -27.18
C ARG A 245 1.81 12.18 -27.21
N ASN A 246 2.14 12.71 -28.40
CA ASN A 246 2.48 14.12 -28.61
C ASN A 246 1.38 15.10 -28.17
N PHE A 247 0.12 14.75 -28.32
CA PHE A 247 -1.02 15.58 -27.87
C PHE A 247 -1.00 15.75 -26.34
N GLU A 248 -0.77 14.68 -25.60
CA GLU A 248 -0.68 14.69 -24.14
C GLU A 248 0.53 15.48 -23.67
N VAL A 249 1.68 15.32 -24.33
CA VAL A 249 2.90 16.13 -24.09
C VAL A 249 2.58 17.62 -24.19
N MET A 250 1.94 18.04 -25.28
CA MET A 250 1.57 19.43 -25.49
C MET A 250 0.54 19.93 -24.47
N GLN A 251 -0.40 19.11 -24.08
CA GLN A 251 -1.39 19.45 -23.06
C GLN A 251 -0.74 19.66 -21.69
N ILE A 252 0.17 18.78 -21.27
CA ILE A 252 0.91 18.90 -20.00
C ILE A 252 1.75 20.18 -20.01
N LEU A 253 2.51 20.43 -21.09
CA LEU A 253 3.33 21.63 -21.24
C LEU A 253 2.51 22.92 -21.19
N ARG A 254 1.37 22.98 -21.87
CA ARG A 254 0.49 24.17 -21.84
C ARG A 254 -0.10 24.45 -20.47
N ASN A 255 -0.45 23.42 -19.71
CA ASN A 255 -1.07 23.56 -18.39
C ASN A 255 -0.07 23.94 -17.30
N GLN A 256 1.21 23.62 -17.47
CA GLN A 256 2.21 23.75 -16.41
C GLN A 256 3.32 24.77 -16.74
N SER A 257 3.50 25.11 -18.02
CA SER A 257 4.51 26.09 -18.44
C SER A 257 3.89 27.45 -18.70
N GLN A 258 4.34 28.45 -17.96
CA GLN A 258 3.95 29.84 -18.19
C GLN A 258 4.35 30.34 -19.59
N LEU A 259 5.44 29.79 -20.16
CA LEU A 259 5.92 30.15 -21.50
C LEU A 259 4.92 29.73 -22.59
N LEU A 260 4.24 28.60 -22.40
CA LEU A 260 3.28 28.02 -23.33
C LEU A 260 1.82 28.33 -22.97
N ALA A 261 1.59 29.16 -21.95
CA ALA A 261 0.25 29.63 -21.60
C ALA A 261 -0.36 30.42 -22.77
N HIS A 262 -1.65 30.25 -23.02
CA HIS A 262 -2.35 30.85 -24.16
C HIS A 262 -2.16 32.38 -24.26
N GLU A 263 -2.07 33.06 -23.11
CA GLU A 263 -1.85 34.50 -23.02
C GLU A 263 -0.45 34.94 -23.52
N ASN A 264 0.55 34.10 -23.34
CA ASN A 264 1.92 34.37 -23.79
C ASN A 264 2.12 33.97 -25.27
N LEU A 265 1.53 32.89 -25.70
CA LEU A 265 1.52 32.47 -27.10
C LEU A 265 0.84 33.49 -28.03
N SER A 266 -0.17 34.19 -27.53
CA SER A 266 -0.87 35.23 -28.29
C SER A 266 -0.08 36.55 -28.42
N LYS A 267 0.94 36.77 -27.60
CA LYS A 267 1.78 37.97 -27.60
C LYS A 267 3.02 37.86 -28.50
N GLU A 268 3.39 36.67 -28.92
CA GLU A 268 4.53 36.46 -29.79
C GLU A 268 4.13 36.18 -31.23
N LYS A 269 4.90 36.74 -32.21
CA LYS A 269 4.58 36.66 -33.65
C LYS A 269 4.69 35.25 -34.22
N SER A 270 5.33 34.32 -33.53
CA SER A 270 5.48 32.94 -34.00
C SER A 270 5.72 32.01 -32.81
N VAL A 271 5.00 30.89 -32.79
CA VAL A 271 5.17 29.81 -31.79
C VAL A 271 6.60 29.21 -31.85
N ALA A 272 7.25 29.24 -32.99
CA ALA A 272 8.60 28.75 -33.19
C ALA A 272 9.66 29.60 -32.43
N GLU A 273 9.42 30.90 -32.24
CA GLU A 273 10.32 31.78 -31.47
C GLU A 273 10.25 31.50 -29.96
N GLN A 274 9.11 31.01 -29.45
CA GLN A 274 8.96 30.64 -28.03
C GLN A 274 9.58 29.27 -27.71
N LEU A 275 9.57 28.35 -28.67
CA LEU A 275 10.15 27.02 -28.52
C LEU A 275 11.67 26.99 -28.62
N ASN A 276 12.29 28.06 -29.16
CA ASN A 276 13.74 28.22 -29.29
C ASN A 276 14.38 29.05 -28.18
N LYS A 277 13.64 29.56 -27.23
CA LYS A 277 14.09 30.17 -25.97
C LYS A 277 14.03 29.14 -24.84
#